data_edf202ad22d2dde27e1fca143215bab6
#
_entry.id   edf202ad22d2dde27e1fca143215bab6
#
_cell.length_a   1.000
_cell.length_b   1.000
_cell.length_c   1.000
_cell.angle_alpha   90.00
_cell.angle_beta   90.00
_cell.angle_gamma   90.00
#
_symmetry.space_group_name_H-M   'P 1'
#
loop_
_entity.id
_entity.type
_entity.pdbx_description
1 polymer ?
#
loop_
_entity_poly.entity_id
_entity_poly.type
_entity_poly.pdbx_seq_one_letter_code
_entity_poly.pdbx_strand_id
1 'polypeptide(L)'
;SRDNVINNFEKLYFGCNPNENYMKWTGFINNEKLLIDKNFFDFLTLNNIKWGFVSGAELPSAKFVLENKLKLHNPPLIAMNDAPDKPNPEGFLKLAHKLLEKDFGRNCPPVAYVGDTIADIQTIINAREFYPSQRFISIGVIPPHLQNLENAQKQSQYESKLKAAGAELLIRSLIDLKKMHKELFKK
;
A
#
# COMPACT_ATOMS: atom_id res chain seq x y z
N SER A 1 -25.86 18.09 9.16
CA SER A 1 -24.56 18.43 9.74
C SER A 1 -23.51 17.47 9.23
N ARG A 2 -22.23 17.81 9.35
CA ARG A 2 -21.11 16.93 8.99
C ARG A 2 -21.20 15.59 9.72
N ASP A 3 -21.55 15.62 10.99
CA ASP A 3 -21.69 14.43 11.82
C ASP A 3 -22.76 13.46 11.31
N ASN A 4 -23.87 13.96 10.79
CA ASN A 4 -24.88 13.11 10.16
C ASN A 4 -24.37 12.40 8.90
N VAL A 5 -23.51 13.06 8.12
CA VAL A 5 -22.90 12.45 6.94
C VAL A 5 -21.94 11.34 7.36
N ILE A 6 -21.07 11.61 8.35
CA ILE A 6 -20.14 10.63 8.91
C ILE A 6 -20.90 9.42 9.44
N ASN A 7 -21.87 9.63 10.32
CA ASN A 7 -22.66 8.54 10.92
C ASN A 7 -23.39 7.70 9.87
N ASN A 8 -23.96 8.33 8.83
CA ASN A 8 -24.60 7.60 7.73
C ASN A 8 -23.59 6.79 6.90
N PHE A 9 -22.42 7.38 6.61
CA PHE A 9 -21.35 6.67 5.92
C PHE A 9 -20.92 5.44 6.72
N GLU A 10 -20.59 5.62 8.00
CA GLU A 10 -20.14 4.54 8.89
C GLU A 10 -21.17 3.41 8.96
N LYS A 11 -22.42 3.75 9.15
CA LYS A 11 -23.51 2.76 9.20
C LYS A 11 -23.64 1.95 7.91
N LEU A 12 -23.46 2.56 6.76
CA LEU A 12 -23.54 1.88 5.47
C LEU A 12 -22.25 1.12 5.17
N TYR A 13 -21.10 1.74 5.43
CA TYR A 13 -19.81 1.18 5.07
C TYR A 13 -19.40 0.02 5.98
N PHE A 14 -19.56 0.16 7.29
CA PHE A 14 -19.24 -0.89 8.27
C PHE A 14 -20.44 -1.80 8.58
N GLY A 15 -21.66 -1.33 8.41
CA GLY A 15 -22.91 -2.07 8.75
C GLY A 15 -23.26 -2.06 10.24
N CYS A 16 -22.46 -1.42 11.07
CA CYS A 16 -22.64 -1.25 12.51
C CYS A 16 -21.80 -0.07 13.00
N ASN A 17 -21.72 0.14 14.33
CA ASN A 17 -20.83 1.13 14.90
C ASN A 17 -19.36 0.76 14.61
N PRO A 18 -18.54 1.67 14.01
CA PRO A 18 -17.13 1.39 13.69
C PRO A 18 -16.27 1.08 14.94
N ASN A 19 -16.70 1.48 16.13
CA ASN A 19 -16.05 1.15 17.40
C ASN A 19 -16.32 -0.28 17.89
N GLU A 20 -17.24 -1.00 17.23
CA GLU A 20 -17.45 -2.42 17.50
C GLU A 20 -16.33 -3.27 16.90
N ASN A 21 -16.23 -4.50 17.37
CA ASN A 21 -15.25 -5.45 16.84
C ASN A 21 -15.43 -5.58 15.32
N TYR A 22 -14.41 -5.14 14.56
CA TYR A 22 -14.41 -5.17 13.09
C TYR A 22 -14.70 -6.56 12.50
N MET A 23 -14.47 -7.63 13.23
CA MET A 23 -14.83 -9.00 12.80
C MET A 23 -16.33 -9.21 12.59
N LYS A 24 -17.17 -8.30 13.15
CA LYS A 24 -18.63 -8.34 13.03
C LYS A 24 -19.16 -7.39 11.95
N TRP A 25 -18.33 -6.69 11.25
CA TRP A 25 -18.76 -5.73 10.24
C TRP A 25 -19.43 -6.43 9.06
N THR A 26 -20.61 -5.93 8.68
CA THR A 26 -21.47 -6.51 7.62
C THR A 26 -21.77 -5.53 6.49
N GLY A 27 -21.25 -4.31 6.55
CA GLY A 27 -21.52 -3.25 5.58
C GLY A 27 -20.76 -3.39 4.25
N PHE A 28 -20.75 -2.33 3.46
CA PHE A 28 -20.17 -2.31 2.11
C PHE A 28 -18.69 -2.66 2.05
N ILE A 29 -17.94 -2.47 3.12
CA ILE A 29 -16.52 -2.88 3.21
C ILE A 29 -16.33 -4.39 2.87
N ASN A 30 -17.35 -5.21 3.12
CA ASN A 30 -17.32 -6.63 2.74
C ASN A 30 -17.32 -6.85 1.23
N ASN A 31 -17.92 -5.92 0.47
CA ASN A 31 -18.04 -6.02 -0.97
C ASN A 31 -16.80 -5.54 -1.73
N GLU A 32 -15.85 -4.90 -1.05
CA GLU A 32 -14.59 -4.49 -1.67
C GLU A 32 -13.82 -5.70 -2.19
N LYS A 33 -13.44 -5.64 -3.46
CA LYS A 33 -12.69 -6.72 -4.10
C LYS A 33 -11.21 -6.63 -3.71
N LEU A 34 -10.64 -7.75 -3.32
CA LEU A 34 -9.21 -7.87 -3.12
C LEU A 34 -8.50 -7.94 -4.48
N LEU A 35 -7.38 -7.24 -4.61
CA LEU A 35 -6.54 -7.26 -5.82
C LEU A 35 -5.54 -8.41 -5.81
N ILE A 36 -5.30 -9.00 -4.65
CA ILE A 36 -4.41 -10.13 -4.41
C ILE A 36 -4.99 -11.01 -3.30
N ASP A 37 -4.46 -12.21 -3.19
CA ASP A 37 -4.77 -13.15 -2.13
C ASP A 37 -3.58 -13.37 -1.18
N LYS A 38 -3.77 -14.18 -0.15
CA LYS A 38 -2.73 -14.55 0.82
C LYS A 38 -1.52 -15.20 0.15
N ASN A 39 -1.71 -15.96 -0.93
CA ASN A 39 -0.62 -16.67 -1.61
C ASN A 39 0.45 -15.72 -2.17
N PHE A 40 0.10 -14.46 -2.43
CA PHE A 40 1.09 -13.45 -2.83
C PHE A 40 2.07 -13.17 -1.69
N PHE A 41 1.60 -13.01 -0.47
CA PHE A 41 2.44 -12.73 0.71
C PHE A 41 3.23 -13.97 1.13
N ASP A 42 2.64 -15.16 1.02
CA ASP A 42 3.35 -16.42 1.21
C ASP A 42 4.52 -16.56 0.22
N PHE A 43 4.29 -16.18 -1.05
CA PHE A 43 5.35 -16.14 -2.07
C PHE A 43 6.48 -15.16 -1.68
N LEU A 44 6.17 -13.96 -1.21
CA LEU A 44 7.19 -12.99 -0.77
C LEU A 44 8.01 -13.58 0.38
N THR A 45 7.35 -14.17 1.37
CA THR A 45 7.99 -14.79 2.54
C THR A 45 8.90 -15.95 2.14
N LEU A 46 8.45 -16.83 1.25
CA LEU A 46 9.24 -17.95 0.72
C LEU A 46 10.48 -17.49 -0.05
N ASN A 47 10.45 -16.30 -0.63
CA ASN A 47 11.59 -15.69 -1.32
C ASN A 47 12.42 -14.77 -0.41
N ASN A 48 12.25 -14.83 0.91
CA ASN A 48 12.93 -13.99 1.90
C ASN A 48 12.72 -12.48 1.68
N ILE A 49 11.60 -12.09 1.08
CA ILE A 49 11.19 -10.70 0.91
C ILE A 49 10.32 -10.33 2.09
N LYS A 50 10.79 -9.42 2.94
CA LYS A 50 9.99 -8.85 4.03
C LYS A 50 8.97 -7.87 3.45
N TRP A 51 7.79 -7.83 4.03
CA TRP A 51 6.68 -7.02 3.54
C TRP A 51 5.86 -6.42 4.68
N GLY A 52 5.14 -5.35 4.39
CA GLY A 52 4.25 -4.68 5.34
C GLY A 52 3.43 -3.61 4.64
N PHE A 53 2.60 -2.91 5.39
CA PHE A 53 1.61 -1.96 4.86
C PHE A 53 1.77 -0.58 5.49
N VAL A 54 1.66 0.45 4.64
CA VAL A 54 1.48 1.85 5.07
C VAL A 54 0.16 2.33 4.47
N SER A 55 -0.84 2.48 5.31
CA SER A 55 -2.22 2.78 4.92
C SER A 55 -2.67 4.13 5.44
N GLY A 56 -3.37 4.89 4.62
CA GLY A 56 -4.12 6.07 5.06
C GLY A 56 -5.48 5.73 5.68
N ALA A 57 -5.85 4.45 5.79
CA ALA A 57 -7.08 4.04 6.45
C ALA A 57 -6.88 3.95 7.98
N GLU A 58 -7.97 4.15 8.71
CA GLU A 58 -7.98 3.93 10.15
C GLU A 58 -7.62 2.47 10.49
N LEU A 59 -6.99 2.28 11.64
CA LEU A 59 -6.48 0.98 12.07
C LEU A 59 -7.54 -0.15 12.01
N PRO A 60 -8.79 0.03 12.47
CA PRO A 60 -9.79 -1.04 12.40
C PRO A 60 -10.13 -1.41 10.95
N SER A 61 -10.26 -0.42 10.04
CA SER A 61 -10.54 -0.64 8.62
C SER A 61 -9.42 -1.39 7.91
N ALA A 62 -8.17 -0.96 8.16
CA ALA A 62 -7.00 -1.62 7.61
C ALA A 62 -6.91 -3.08 8.11
N LYS A 63 -7.10 -3.32 9.41
CA LYS A 63 -7.10 -4.67 9.99
C LYS A 63 -8.23 -5.54 9.44
N PHE A 64 -9.43 -5.00 9.26
CA PHE A 64 -10.52 -5.75 8.65
C PHE A 64 -10.12 -6.30 7.27
N VAL A 65 -9.54 -5.47 6.42
CA VAL A 65 -9.12 -5.90 5.08
C VAL A 65 -7.96 -6.91 5.19
N LEU A 66 -6.95 -6.62 5.99
CA LEU A 66 -5.73 -7.43 6.06
C LEU A 66 -5.94 -8.76 6.79
N GLU A 67 -6.64 -8.74 7.93
CA GLU A 67 -6.79 -9.92 8.79
C GLU A 67 -8.07 -10.71 8.46
N ASN A 68 -9.20 -10.02 8.20
CA ASN A 68 -10.47 -10.69 7.94
C ASN A 68 -10.59 -11.11 6.46
N LYS A 69 -10.30 -10.24 5.52
CA LYS A 69 -10.46 -10.55 4.09
C LYS A 69 -9.24 -11.25 3.50
N LEU A 70 -8.03 -10.73 3.69
CA LEU A 70 -6.79 -11.34 3.19
C LEU A 70 -6.28 -12.51 4.05
N LYS A 71 -6.84 -12.71 5.27
CA LYS A 71 -6.43 -13.79 6.19
C LYS A 71 -4.95 -13.74 6.57
N LEU A 72 -4.38 -12.53 6.63
CA LEU A 72 -3.03 -12.33 7.14
C LEU A 72 -3.06 -12.31 8.67
N HIS A 73 -2.07 -12.91 9.31
CA HIS A 73 -1.99 -12.94 10.76
C HIS A 73 -1.07 -11.82 11.26
N ASN A 74 -1.64 -10.83 11.96
CA ASN A 74 -0.92 -9.70 12.55
C ASN A 74 0.14 -9.07 11.60
N PRO A 75 -0.26 -8.64 10.38
CA PRO A 75 0.70 -8.13 9.41
C PRO A 75 1.33 -6.82 9.88
N PRO A 76 2.62 -6.57 9.57
CA PRO A 76 3.26 -5.29 9.87
C PRO A 76 2.51 -4.14 9.18
N LEU A 77 2.04 -3.18 9.97
CA LEU A 77 1.16 -2.10 9.50
C LEU A 77 1.53 -0.78 10.19
N ILE A 78 1.52 0.28 9.40
CA ILE A 78 1.39 1.68 9.83
C ILE A 78 0.04 2.15 9.29
N ALA A 79 -0.88 2.50 10.15
CA ALA A 79 -2.22 2.99 9.82
C ALA A 79 -2.31 4.51 9.96
N MET A 80 -3.47 5.07 9.67
CA MET A 80 -3.77 6.49 9.92
C MET A 80 -3.44 6.86 11.38
N ASN A 81 -2.84 8.02 11.58
CA ASN A 81 -2.38 8.57 12.87
C ASN A 81 -1.17 7.86 13.53
N ASP A 82 -0.65 6.75 12.99
CA ASP A 82 0.60 6.15 13.49
C ASP A 82 1.86 6.91 13.01
N ALA A 83 1.71 7.72 11.96
CA ALA A 83 2.72 8.60 11.39
C ALA A 83 2.03 9.74 10.61
N PRO A 84 2.76 10.81 10.24
CA PRO A 84 2.23 11.85 9.36
C PRO A 84 1.75 11.30 8.02
N ASP A 85 0.73 11.95 7.44
CA ASP A 85 0.13 11.54 6.18
C ASP A 85 1.12 11.60 5.00
N LYS A 86 0.94 10.69 4.04
CA LYS A 86 1.66 10.72 2.77
C LYS A 86 1.41 12.05 2.03
N PRO A 87 2.41 12.69 1.44
CA PRO A 87 3.72 12.15 1.02
C PRO A 87 4.85 12.24 2.06
N ASN A 88 4.57 12.45 3.36
CA ASN A 88 5.60 12.38 4.39
C ASN A 88 6.17 10.94 4.43
N PRO A 89 7.51 10.75 4.37
CA PRO A 89 8.09 9.42 4.28
C PRO A 89 8.24 8.70 5.63
N GLU A 90 7.94 9.35 6.75
CA GLU A 90 8.19 8.84 8.10
C GLU A 90 7.53 7.46 8.34
N GLY A 91 6.26 7.31 7.98
CA GLY A 91 5.55 6.04 8.15
C GLY A 91 6.19 4.91 7.35
N PHE A 92 6.59 5.18 6.10
CA PHE A 92 7.32 4.22 5.26
C PHE A 92 8.70 3.88 5.86
N LEU A 93 9.48 4.88 6.24
CA LEU A 93 10.83 4.69 6.80
C LEU A 93 10.78 3.91 8.12
N LYS A 94 9.85 4.25 9.02
CA LYS A 94 9.63 3.56 10.29
C LYS A 94 9.32 2.07 10.08
N LEU A 95 8.42 1.76 9.15
CA LEU A 95 8.08 0.36 8.85
C LEU A 95 9.24 -0.38 8.19
N ALA A 96 9.89 0.22 7.20
CA ALA A 96 11.00 -0.39 6.50
C ALA A 96 12.19 -0.68 7.45
N HIS A 97 12.55 0.26 8.31
CA HIS A 97 13.58 0.06 9.34
C HIS A 97 13.23 -1.11 10.27
N LYS A 98 11.98 -1.15 10.77
CA LYS A 98 11.49 -2.25 11.62
C LYS A 98 11.57 -3.60 10.92
N LEU A 99 11.24 -3.67 9.62
CA LEU A 99 11.26 -4.91 8.87
C LEU A 99 12.69 -5.39 8.56
N LEU A 100 13.57 -4.46 8.22
CA LEU A 100 14.94 -4.79 7.82
C LEU A 100 15.85 -5.08 9.01
N GLU A 101 15.57 -4.47 10.18
CA GLU A 101 16.43 -4.54 11.36
C GLU A 101 17.87 -4.10 11.07
N LYS A 102 18.01 -3.12 10.17
CA LYS A 102 19.28 -2.56 9.69
C LYS A 102 19.14 -1.08 9.41
N ASP A 103 20.23 -0.36 9.54
CA ASP A 103 20.29 1.04 9.14
C ASP A 103 20.28 1.17 7.61
N PHE A 104 19.60 2.22 7.13
CA PHE A 104 19.56 2.52 5.71
C PHE A 104 20.93 2.95 5.18
N GLY A 105 21.25 2.54 3.96
CA GLY A 105 22.49 2.87 3.28
C GLY A 105 22.86 1.87 2.20
N ARG A 106 24.06 2.01 1.63
CA ARG A 106 24.53 1.19 0.48
C ARG A 106 24.52 -0.32 0.73
N ASN A 107 24.72 -0.73 1.98
CA ASN A 107 24.77 -2.15 2.37
C ASN A 107 23.41 -2.71 2.82
N CYS A 108 22.39 -1.86 2.86
CA CYS A 108 21.03 -2.27 3.17
C CYS A 108 20.36 -2.79 1.90
N PRO A 109 19.55 -3.85 1.97
CA PRO A 109 18.81 -4.35 0.82
C PRO A 109 17.91 -3.27 0.20
N PRO A 110 17.61 -3.33 -1.11
CA PRO A 110 16.63 -2.45 -1.74
C PRO A 110 15.27 -2.56 -1.05
N VAL A 111 14.56 -1.43 -0.94
CA VAL A 111 13.21 -1.36 -0.42
C VAL A 111 12.29 -0.82 -1.50
N ALA A 112 11.26 -1.58 -1.87
CA ALA A 112 10.26 -1.15 -2.82
C ALA A 112 8.99 -0.68 -2.08
N TYR A 113 8.38 0.38 -2.56
CA TYR A 113 7.05 0.83 -2.15
C TYR A 113 6.11 0.79 -3.35
N VAL A 114 4.96 0.18 -3.15
CA VAL A 114 3.95 -0.03 -4.19
C VAL A 114 2.70 0.74 -3.80
N GLY A 115 2.28 1.66 -4.64
CA GLY A 115 1.09 2.47 -4.40
C GLY A 115 0.44 2.94 -5.69
N ASP A 116 -0.79 3.38 -5.59
CA ASP A 116 -1.59 3.80 -6.74
C ASP A 116 -1.80 5.32 -6.83
N THR A 117 -1.32 6.09 -5.85
CA THR A 117 -1.49 7.54 -5.82
C THR A 117 -0.19 8.29 -6.06
N ILE A 118 -0.30 9.56 -6.47
CA ILE A 118 0.84 10.49 -6.57
C ILE A 118 1.53 10.63 -5.22
N ALA A 119 0.77 10.70 -4.12
CA ALA A 119 1.31 10.80 -2.78
C ALA A 119 2.17 9.59 -2.39
N ASP A 120 1.79 8.37 -2.82
CA ASP A 120 2.60 7.17 -2.62
C ASP A 120 3.96 7.27 -3.31
N ILE A 121 3.97 7.71 -4.57
CA ILE A 121 5.20 7.89 -5.33
C ILE A 121 6.10 8.95 -4.68
N GLN A 122 5.53 10.10 -4.33
CA GLN A 122 6.25 11.20 -3.69
C GLN A 122 6.80 10.81 -2.32
N THR A 123 6.14 9.91 -1.59
CA THR A 123 6.65 9.36 -0.33
C THR A 123 8.06 8.77 -0.53
N ILE A 124 8.28 8.06 -1.64
CA ILE A 124 9.58 7.45 -1.93
C ILE A 124 10.60 8.48 -2.42
N ILE A 125 10.17 9.46 -3.20
CA ILE A 125 11.05 10.57 -3.61
C ILE A 125 11.55 11.29 -2.35
N ASN A 126 10.65 11.63 -1.43
CA ASN A 126 11.01 12.28 -0.18
C ASN A 126 11.90 11.39 0.70
N ALA A 127 11.66 10.08 0.76
CA ALA A 127 12.51 9.15 1.52
C ALA A 127 13.97 9.14 1.01
N ARG A 128 14.19 9.30 -0.30
CA ARG A 128 15.53 9.37 -0.91
C ARG A 128 16.30 10.62 -0.49
N GLU A 129 15.60 11.72 -0.21
CA GLU A 129 16.24 12.95 0.30
C GLU A 129 16.84 12.72 1.70
N PHE A 130 16.16 11.94 2.55
CA PHE A 130 16.67 11.60 3.89
C PHE A 130 17.80 10.57 3.85
N TYR A 131 17.75 9.62 2.90
CA TYR A 131 18.72 8.53 2.80
C TYR A 131 19.22 8.34 1.35
N PRO A 132 20.05 9.27 0.83
CA PRO A 132 20.46 9.25 -0.58
C PRO A 132 21.25 8.00 -1.00
N SER A 133 21.89 7.33 -0.03
CA SER A 133 22.66 6.12 -0.28
C SER A 133 21.83 4.83 -0.26
N GLN A 134 20.56 4.90 0.17
CA GLN A 134 19.66 3.76 0.22
C GLN A 134 18.93 3.60 -1.11
N ARG A 135 18.90 2.38 -1.63
CA ARG A 135 18.09 2.04 -2.80
C ARG A 135 16.62 1.91 -2.41
N PHE A 136 15.83 2.95 -2.64
CA PHE A 136 14.37 2.94 -2.57
C PHE A 136 13.79 2.89 -3.99
N ILE A 137 12.79 2.04 -4.21
CA ILE A 137 12.16 1.80 -5.52
C ILE A 137 10.70 2.22 -5.43
N SER A 138 10.28 3.16 -6.28
CA SER A 138 8.88 3.59 -6.38
C SER A 138 8.16 2.84 -7.50
N ILE A 139 7.07 2.15 -7.16
CA ILE A 139 6.29 1.34 -8.09
C ILE A 139 4.85 1.85 -8.09
N GLY A 140 4.41 2.38 -9.22
CA GLY A 140 3.02 2.79 -9.41
C GLY A 140 2.16 1.61 -9.87
N VAL A 141 0.99 1.45 -9.26
CA VAL A 141 -0.04 0.49 -9.69
C VAL A 141 -1.16 1.22 -10.40
N ILE A 142 -1.54 0.75 -11.57
CA ILE A 142 -2.69 1.31 -12.28
C ILE A 142 -3.97 0.74 -11.66
N PRO A 143 -4.89 1.59 -11.17
CA PRO A 143 -6.13 1.12 -10.59
C PRO A 143 -6.96 0.28 -11.57
N PRO A 144 -7.58 -0.84 -11.13
CA PRO A 144 -8.31 -1.74 -12.02
C PRO A 144 -9.41 -1.09 -12.85
N HIS A 145 -10.09 -0.09 -12.29
CA HIS A 145 -11.16 0.63 -12.99
C HIS A 145 -10.65 1.47 -14.19
N LEU A 146 -9.34 1.71 -14.28
CA LEU A 146 -8.73 2.40 -15.42
C LEU A 146 -8.17 1.42 -16.47
N GLN A 147 -8.17 0.11 -16.21
CA GLN A 147 -7.50 -0.87 -17.07
C GLN A 147 -8.39 -1.45 -18.18
N ASN A 148 -9.59 -0.94 -18.39
CA ASN A 148 -10.48 -1.34 -19.47
C ASN A 148 -10.28 -0.49 -20.72
N LEU A 149 -10.68 -1.01 -21.88
CA LEU A 149 -10.50 -0.34 -23.19
C LEU A 149 -11.20 1.02 -23.26
N GLU A 150 -12.36 1.16 -22.62
CA GLU A 150 -13.12 2.42 -22.57
C GLU A 150 -12.37 3.53 -21.84
N ASN A 151 -11.46 3.19 -20.96
CA ASN A 151 -10.68 4.14 -20.15
C ASN A 151 -9.24 4.32 -20.65
N ALA A 152 -8.88 3.85 -21.85
CA ALA A 152 -7.50 3.88 -22.36
C ALA A 152 -6.85 5.28 -22.28
N GLN A 153 -7.59 6.34 -22.62
CA GLN A 153 -7.08 7.71 -22.52
C GLN A 153 -6.87 8.15 -21.05
N LYS A 154 -7.81 7.83 -20.15
CA LYS A 154 -7.68 8.12 -18.73
C LYS A 154 -6.53 7.34 -18.10
N GLN A 155 -6.37 6.07 -18.50
CA GLN A 155 -5.23 5.25 -18.08
C GLN A 155 -3.90 5.88 -18.48
N SER A 156 -3.76 6.27 -19.75
CA SER A 156 -2.53 6.91 -20.27
C SER A 156 -2.21 8.22 -19.50
N GLN A 157 -3.23 9.04 -19.24
CA GLN A 157 -3.06 10.25 -18.43
C GLN A 157 -2.63 9.92 -16.99
N TYR A 158 -3.20 8.87 -16.40
CA TYR A 158 -2.86 8.44 -15.05
C TYR A 158 -1.42 7.90 -14.97
N GLU A 159 -1.02 7.06 -15.92
CA GLU A 159 0.34 6.57 -16.06
C GLU A 159 1.35 7.73 -16.19
N SER A 160 1.01 8.73 -17.01
CA SER A 160 1.84 9.92 -17.17
C SER A 160 1.99 10.72 -15.86
N LYS A 161 0.92 10.84 -15.08
CA LYS A 161 0.96 11.51 -13.77
C LYS A 161 1.86 10.77 -12.77
N LEU A 162 1.74 9.44 -12.68
CA LEU A 162 2.59 8.65 -11.79
C LEU A 162 4.07 8.70 -12.22
N LYS A 163 4.35 8.65 -13.53
CA LYS A 163 5.72 8.83 -14.06
C LYS A 163 6.27 10.20 -13.74
N ALA A 164 5.49 11.26 -13.96
CA ALA A 164 5.90 12.63 -13.66
C ALA A 164 6.15 12.84 -12.15
N ALA A 165 5.43 12.12 -11.28
CA ALA A 165 5.66 12.12 -9.84
C ALA A 165 6.93 11.35 -9.43
N GLY A 166 7.56 10.59 -10.34
CA GLY A 166 8.81 9.85 -10.08
C GLY A 166 8.66 8.34 -9.93
N ALA A 167 7.56 7.74 -10.42
CA ALA A 167 7.44 6.29 -10.45
C ALA A 167 8.50 5.68 -11.38
N GLU A 168 9.35 4.80 -10.84
CA GLU A 168 10.37 4.08 -11.61
C GLU A 168 9.75 2.97 -12.45
N LEU A 169 8.75 2.32 -11.91
CA LEU A 169 8.01 1.24 -12.56
C LEU A 169 6.53 1.50 -12.49
N LEU A 170 5.81 1.08 -13.54
CA LEU A 170 4.36 1.01 -13.54
C LEU A 170 3.94 -0.44 -13.78
N ILE A 171 3.04 -0.94 -12.94
CA ILE A 171 2.47 -2.28 -13.07
C ILE A 171 0.95 -2.20 -13.13
N ARG A 172 0.34 -3.19 -13.76
CA ARG A 172 -1.12 -3.32 -13.82
C ARG A 172 -1.67 -4.26 -12.75
N SER A 173 -0.82 -5.16 -12.28
CA SER A 173 -1.17 -6.13 -11.24
C SER A 173 0.00 -6.34 -10.29
N LEU A 174 -0.30 -6.50 -9.01
CA LEU A 174 0.71 -6.88 -8.02
C LEU A 174 1.33 -8.26 -8.31
N ILE A 175 0.63 -9.12 -9.06
CA ILE A 175 1.17 -10.42 -9.50
C ILE A 175 2.39 -10.24 -10.42
N ASP A 176 2.50 -9.10 -11.14
CA ASP A 176 3.66 -8.83 -12.00
C ASP A 176 4.96 -8.77 -11.18
N LEU A 177 4.90 -8.38 -9.91
CA LEU A 177 6.05 -8.37 -9.00
C LEU A 177 6.65 -9.76 -8.79
N LYS A 178 5.85 -10.84 -8.90
CA LYS A 178 6.37 -12.21 -8.82
C LYS A 178 7.38 -12.52 -9.94
N LYS A 179 7.23 -11.89 -11.10
CA LYS A 179 8.14 -12.07 -12.25
C LYS A 179 9.38 -11.21 -12.11
N MET A 180 9.23 -10.03 -11.51
CA MET A 180 10.24 -8.98 -11.46
C MET A 180 11.11 -9.02 -10.19
N HIS A 181 10.69 -9.75 -9.14
CA HIS A 181 11.31 -9.68 -7.81
C HIS A 181 12.82 -9.94 -7.83
N LYS A 182 13.30 -10.89 -8.65
CA LYS A 182 14.73 -11.21 -8.75
C LYS A 182 15.56 -10.04 -9.30
N GLU A 183 14.99 -9.23 -10.17
CA GLU A 183 15.66 -8.05 -10.75
C GLU A 183 15.59 -6.85 -9.80
N LEU A 184 14.43 -6.65 -9.16
CA LEU A 184 14.20 -5.55 -8.23
C LEU A 184 15.11 -5.64 -6.98
N PHE A 185 15.35 -6.85 -6.49
CA PHE A 185 16.09 -7.10 -5.26
C PHE A 185 17.49 -7.73 -5.49
N LYS A 186 18.02 -7.67 -6.72
CA LYS A 186 19.45 -7.95 -6.96
C LYS A 186 20.28 -6.95 -6.15
N LYS A 187 21.27 -7.49 -5.42
CA LYS A 187 22.29 -6.72 -4.72
C LYS A 187 23.28 -6.11 -5.70
#